data_4f8531dde5569ed00ed5cc559afe8e16
#
_entry.id   4f8531dde5569ed00ed5cc559afe8e16
#
_cell.length_a   1.000
_cell.length_b   1.000
_cell.length_c   1.000
_cell.angle_alpha   90.00
_cell.angle_beta   90.00
_cell.angle_gamma   90.00
#
_symmetry.space_group_name_H-M   'P 1'
#
loop_
_entity.id
_entity.type
_entity.pdbx_description
1 polymer ?
#
loop_
_entity_poly.entity_id
_entity_poly.type
_entity_poly.pdbx_seq_one_letter_code
_entity_poly.pdbx_strand_id
1 'polypeptide(L)'
;VMATIGMFIGLSFTFAMILGPIVADAFGLSGLFWFTGFLTILAMLMIQFMVPYSVSKAPRGDSVALPEQISKLIRHPQLSRLNWGVFILHMALTACFITLPKQFVASGLALENHWQIYLPTLLGSFFLMVPFMIIAMKKQQEKPMFSGAVALLSLALFLLWLLPLGFWSLVLSVVLFFTAFNYLEATMPSILSRLAPAGVKGSVMGIYSSSQFLGAFAGGIVGGFVASLYGEQSIFLVMALMSLIWLALSFGMQKLKKSKSFSFITNIHTDERAEEVSELLINMPGIIEATLVQDEPRTSGKGKAHAVAYLKVDEKIVDLLAVKALLHQET
;
A
#
# COMPACT_ATOMS: atom_id res chain seq x y z
N VAL A 1 7.92 4.18 9.20
CA VAL A 1 7.73 5.09 8.05
C VAL A 1 6.58 4.60 7.17
N MET A 2 6.60 3.38 6.58
CA MET A 2 5.55 2.93 5.65
C MET A 2 4.16 2.83 6.29
N ALA A 3 4.05 2.27 7.51
CA ALA A 3 2.79 2.24 8.25
C ALA A 3 2.26 3.65 8.57
N THR A 4 3.16 4.61 8.83
CA THR A 4 2.79 6.01 9.06
C THR A 4 2.20 6.64 7.78
N ILE A 5 2.79 6.35 6.62
CA ILE A 5 2.26 6.81 5.32
C ILE A 5 0.85 6.25 5.09
N GLY A 6 0.65 4.94 5.30
CA GLY A 6 -0.67 4.33 5.19
C GLY A 6 -1.71 4.94 6.14
N MET A 7 -1.30 5.27 7.37
CA MET A 7 -2.15 5.97 8.34
C MET A 7 -2.56 7.36 7.83
N PHE A 8 -1.63 8.15 7.27
CA PHE A 8 -1.95 9.46 6.70
C PHE A 8 -2.85 9.38 5.46
N ILE A 9 -2.71 8.34 4.62
CA ILE A 9 -3.61 8.08 3.50
C ILE A 9 -5.04 7.88 4.02
N GLY A 10 -5.22 7.02 5.02
CA GLY A 10 -6.53 6.78 5.62
C GLY A 10 -7.13 8.01 6.30
N LEU A 11 -6.32 8.81 7.02
CA LEU A 11 -6.77 10.08 7.59
C LEU A 11 -7.18 11.08 6.50
N SER A 12 -6.40 11.19 5.42
CA SER A 12 -6.75 12.06 4.28
C SER A 12 -8.06 11.64 3.65
N PHE A 13 -8.30 10.34 3.51
CA PHE A 13 -9.59 9.83 3.03
C PHE A 13 -10.74 10.23 3.96
N THR A 14 -10.55 10.12 5.29
CA THR A 14 -11.54 10.55 6.29
C THR A 14 -11.87 12.04 6.14
N PHE A 15 -10.84 12.89 6.01
CA PHE A 15 -11.04 14.32 5.78
C PHE A 15 -11.78 14.60 4.46
N ALA A 16 -11.43 13.90 3.38
CA ALA A 16 -12.08 14.05 2.08
C ALA A 16 -13.57 13.69 2.14
N MET A 17 -13.95 12.66 2.90
CA MET A 17 -15.36 12.26 3.10
C MET A 17 -16.20 13.32 3.85
N ILE A 18 -15.55 14.14 4.67
CA ILE A 18 -16.22 15.23 5.41
C ILE A 18 -16.25 16.51 4.56
N LEU A 19 -15.08 16.89 4.04
CA LEU A 19 -14.94 18.15 3.30
C LEU A 19 -15.61 18.10 1.91
N GLY A 20 -15.62 16.91 1.28
CA GLY A 20 -16.20 16.72 -0.04
C GLY A 20 -17.65 17.21 -0.14
N PRO A 21 -18.59 16.70 0.66
CA PRO A 21 -19.97 17.17 0.67
C PRO A 21 -20.11 18.66 1.01
N ILE A 22 -19.35 19.17 1.98
CA ILE A 22 -19.38 20.57 2.40
C ILE A 22 -18.96 21.50 1.23
N VAL A 23 -17.87 21.16 0.55
CA VAL A 23 -17.39 21.95 -0.59
C VAL A 23 -18.34 21.81 -1.79
N ALA A 24 -18.88 20.61 -2.01
CA ALA A 24 -19.85 20.38 -3.09
C ALA A 24 -21.16 21.15 -2.88
N ASP A 25 -21.64 21.24 -1.65
CA ASP A 25 -22.83 22.00 -1.29
C ASP A 25 -22.62 23.51 -1.48
N ALA A 26 -21.48 24.04 -1.00
CA ALA A 26 -21.18 25.46 -1.03
C ALA A 26 -20.78 25.97 -2.46
N PHE A 27 -20.05 25.16 -3.23
CA PHE A 27 -19.40 25.58 -4.49
C PHE A 27 -19.72 24.69 -5.69
N GLY A 28 -20.61 23.71 -5.52
CA GLY A 28 -20.95 22.75 -6.55
C GLY A 28 -19.82 21.78 -6.87
N LEU A 29 -20.05 20.90 -7.85
CA LEU A 29 -19.09 19.89 -8.26
C LEU A 29 -17.77 20.50 -8.78
N SER A 30 -17.83 21.63 -9.49
CA SER A 30 -16.65 22.36 -9.93
C SER A 30 -15.79 22.87 -8.79
N GLY A 31 -16.41 23.22 -7.64
CA GLY A 31 -15.72 23.65 -6.44
C GLY A 31 -14.77 22.59 -5.88
N LEU A 32 -15.13 21.31 -5.98
CA LEU A 32 -14.26 20.19 -5.56
C LEU A 32 -12.95 20.15 -6.35
N PHE A 33 -13.04 20.37 -7.67
CA PHE A 33 -11.84 20.40 -8.53
C PHE A 33 -10.95 21.60 -8.21
N TRP A 34 -11.53 22.78 -8.03
CA TRP A 34 -10.78 23.98 -7.64
C TRP A 34 -10.13 23.82 -6.26
N PHE A 35 -10.86 23.27 -5.29
CA PHE A 35 -10.35 23.00 -3.95
C PHE A 35 -9.18 22.00 -3.99
N THR A 36 -9.31 20.92 -4.75
CA THR A 36 -8.23 19.93 -4.92
C THR A 36 -7.02 20.56 -5.62
N GLY A 37 -7.23 21.39 -6.63
CA GLY A 37 -6.18 22.16 -7.30
C GLY A 37 -5.44 23.08 -6.33
N PHE A 38 -6.16 23.80 -5.48
CA PHE A 38 -5.59 24.65 -4.44
C PHE A 38 -4.73 23.84 -3.45
N LEU A 39 -5.24 22.70 -2.95
CA LEU A 39 -4.47 21.83 -2.05
C LEU A 39 -3.20 21.29 -2.73
N THR A 40 -3.27 20.99 -4.03
CA THR A 40 -2.10 20.53 -4.79
C THR A 40 -1.04 21.63 -4.89
N ILE A 41 -1.43 22.88 -5.17
CA ILE A 41 -0.51 24.02 -5.18
C ILE A 41 0.12 24.22 -3.80
N LEU A 42 -0.68 24.14 -2.74
CA LEU A 42 -0.18 24.25 -1.37
C LEU A 42 0.86 23.15 -1.06
N ALA A 43 0.58 21.90 -1.46
CA ALA A 43 1.51 20.80 -1.29
C ALA A 43 2.83 21.03 -2.07
N MET A 44 2.76 21.57 -3.30
CA MET A 44 3.96 21.94 -4.06
C MET A 44 4.79 23.03 -3.35
N LEU A 45 4.14 24.05 -2.80
CA LEU A 45 4.82 25.09 -2.02
C LEU A 45 5.45 24.53 -0.75
N MET A 46 4.75 23.64 -0.04
CA MET A 46 5.31 22.96 1.14
C MET A 46 6.56 22.14 0.78
N ILE A 47 6.53 21.39 -0.32
CA ILE A 47 7.70 20.64 -0.78
C ILE A 47 8.84 21.59 -1.12
N GLN A 48 8.58 22.68 -1.82
CA GLN A 48 9.60 23.63 -2.25
C GLN A 48 10.28 24.34 -1.07
N PHE A 49 9.53 24.72 -0.03
CA PHE A 49 10.03 25.57 1.05
C PHE A 49 10.31 24.84 2.37
N MET A 50 9.63 23.70 2.62
CA MET A 50 9.75 23.00 3.91
C MET A 50 10.55 21.70 3.82
N VAL A 51 10.66 21.07 2.63
CA VAL A 51 11.42 19.83 2.50
C VAL A 51 12.88 20.17 2.21
N PRO A 52 13.82 19.81 3.12
CA PRO A 52 15.23 20.05 2.88
C PRO A 52 15.75 19.24 1.71
N TYR A 53 16.69 19.80 0.96
CA TYR A 53 17.37 19.06 -0.09
C TYR A 53 18.11 17.86 0.49
N SER A 54 17.85 16.69 -0.07
CA SER A 54 18.59 15.48 0.30
C SER A 54 20.04 15.58 -0.17
N VAL A 55 20.97 15.58 0.79
CA VAL A 55 22.42 15.58 0.53
C VAL A 55 22.85 14.20 -0.02
N SER A 56 22.21 13.12 0.44
CA SER A 56 22.45 11.78 -0.05
C SER A 56 21.33 11.39 -1.01
N LYS A 57 21.65 11.18 -2.27
CA LYS A 57 20.70 10.71 -3.27
C LYS A 57 20.38 9.24 -2.99
N ALA A 58 19.11 8.91 -2.87
CA ALA A 58 18.69 7.51 -2.78
C ALA A 58 19.15 6.76 -4.05
N PRO A 59 19.69 5.55 -3.90
CA PRO A 59 20.12 4.75 -5.05
C PRO A 59 18.96 4.52 -6.03
N ARG A 60 19.28 4.41 -7.32
CA ARG A 60 18.29 4.39 -8.43
C ARG A 60 17.26 3.27 -8.27
N GLY A 61 17.68 2.07 -7.88
CA GLY A 61 16.80 0.92 -7.71
C GLY A 61 15.74 1.09 -6.59
N ASP A 62 16.04 1.90 -5.57
CA ASP A 62 15.09 2.18 -4.48
C ASP A 62 14.14 3.35 -4.79
N SER A 63 14.50 4.23 -5.73
CA SER A 63 13.79 5.47 -6.00
C SER A 63 13.07 5.52 -7.34
N VAL A 64 13.50 4.73 -8.32
CA VAL A 64 12.99 4.77 -9.70
C VAL A 64 12.53 3.38 -10.15
N ALA A 65 11.46 3.32 -10.94
CA ALA A 65 11.04 2.08 -11.57
C ALA A 65 12.04 1.66 -12.66
N LEU A 66 12.41 0.38 -12.67
CA LEU A 66 13.27 -0.22 -13.67
C LEU A 66 12.42 -1.06 -14.63
N PRO A 67 12.16 -0.59 -15.88
CA PRO A 67 11.26 -1.27 -16.82
C PRO A 67 11.64 -2.73 -17.11
N GLU A 68 12.93 -3.02 -17.17
CA GLU A 68 13.45 -4.36 -17.42
C GLU A 68 13.06 -5.38 -16.36
N GLN A 69 12.84 -4.94 -15.12
CA GLN A 69 12.49 -5.78 -13.99
C GLN A 69 10.96 -6.00 -13.86
N ILE A 70 10.14 -5.14 -14.48
CA ILE A 70 8.68 -5.13 -14.28
C ILE A 70 8.07 -6.51 -14.59
N SER A 71 8.43 -7.13 -15.71
CA SER A 71 7.88 -8.44 -16.10
C SER A 71 8.19 -9.55 -15.07
N LYS A 72 9.40 -9.57 -14.53
CA LYS A 72 9.80 -10.54 -13.49
C LYS A 72 9.05 -10.28 -12.18
N LEU A 73 8.89 -9.01 -11.79
CA LEU A 73 8.23 -8.61 -10.56
C LEU A 73 6.72 -8.89 -10.58
N ILE A 74 6.06 -8.64 -11.71
CA ILE A 74 4.62 -8.97 -11.89
C ILE A 74 4.39 -10.47 -11.74
N ARG A 75 5.31 -11.31 -12.23
CA ARG A 75 5.19 -12.77 -12.12
C ARG A 75 5.64 -13.34 -10.78
N HIS A 76 6.25 -12.54 -9.91
CA HIS A 76 6.72 -13.00 -8.61
C HIS A 76 5.55 -13.37 -7.70
N PRO A 77 5.39 -14.64 -7.25
CA PRO A 77 4.16 -15.10 -6.63
C PRO A 77 3.73 -14.33 -5.38
N GLN A 78 4.69 -13.90 -4.54
CA GLN A 78 4.36 -13.19 -3.30
C GLN A 78 3.96 -11.74 -3.58
N LEU A 79 4.62 -11.07 -4.52
CA LEU A 79 4.28 -9.70 -4.92
C LEU A 79 2.95 -9.67 -5.66
N SER A 80 2.70 -10.62 -6.56
CA SER A 80 1.42 -10.76 -7.26
C SER A 80 0.24 -10.88 -6.30
N ARG A 81 0.35 -11.68 -5.22
CA ARG A 81 -0.72 -11.82 -4.22
C ARG A 81 -1.06 -10.50 -3.55
N LEU A 82 -0.06 -9.66 -3.26
CA LEU A 82 -0.28 -8.32 -2.68
C LEU A 82 -0.86 -7.35 -3.71
N ASN A 83 -0.38 -7.39 -4.95
CA ASN A 83 -0.90 -6.55 -6.03
C ASN A 83 -2.37 -6.87 -6.34
N TRP A 84 -2.75 -8.16 -6.40
CA TRP A 84 -4.14 -8.57 -6.50
C TRP A 84 -4.95 -8.17 -5.26
N GLY A 85 -4.34 -8.26 -4.08
CA GLY A 85 -4.97 -7.84 -2.84
C GLY A 85 -5.34 -6.37 -2.83
N VAL A 86 -4.41 -5.47 -3.16
CA VAL A 86 -4.69 -4.03 -3.20
C VAL A 86 -5.66 -3.68 -4.33
N PHE A 87 -5.60 -4.37 -5.46
CA PHE A 87 -6.56 -4.24 -6.55
C PHE A 87 -7.99 -4.54 -6.05
N ILE A 88 -8.20 -5.69 -5.40
CA ILE A 88 -9.51 -6.09 -4.87
C ILE A 88 -9.97 -5.14 -3.76
N LEU A 89 -9.06 -4.71 -2.87
CA LEU A 89 -9.36 -3.79 -1.78
C LEU A 89 -9.96 -2.47 -2.30
N HIS A 90 -9.30 -1.87 -3.30
CA HIS A 90 -9.75 -0.59 -3.87
C HIS A 90 -10.92 -0.74 -4.83
N MET A 91 -11.02 -1.89 -5.51
CA MET A 91 -12.20 -2.24 -6.30
C MET A 91 -13.44 -2.32 -5.40
N ALA A 92 -13.33 -3.01 -4.25
CA ALA A 92 -14.43 -3.10 -3.29
C ALA A 92 -14.80 -1.73 -2.70
N LEU A 93 -13.80 -0.90 -2.33
CA LEU A 93 -14.05 0.46 -1.84
C LEU A 93 -14.89 1.25 -2.84
N THR A 94 -14.40 1.40 -4.08
CA THR A 94 -15.05 2.23 -5.10
C THR A 94 -16.43 1.68 -5.47
N ALA A 95 -16.56 0.36 -5.65
CA ALA A 95 -17.84 -0.26 -5.97
C ALA A 95 -18.89 -0.06 -4.85
N CYS A 96 -18.49 -0.21 -3.58
CA CYS A 96 -19.39 -0.01 -2.44
C CYS A 96 -19.88 1.42 -2.33
N PHE A 97 -19.03 2.41 -2.65
CA PHE A 97 -19.40 3.83 -2.58
C PHE A 97 -20.39 4.27 -3.68
N ILE A 98 -20.67 3.44 -4.69
CA ILE A 98 -21.78 3.67 -5.62
C ILE A 98 -23.14 3.51 -4.91
N THR A 99 -23.22 2.59 -3.97
CA THR A 99 -24.48 2.13 -3.37
C THR A 99 -24.65 2.55 -1.91
N LEU A 100 -23.60 2.58 -1.10
CA LEU A 100 -23.68 2.91 0.34
C LEU A 100 -24.40 4.23 0.63
N PRO A 101 -24.13 5.36 -0.05
CA PRO A 101 -24.84 6.61 0.21
C PRO A 101 -26.35 6.49 -0.01
N LYS A 102 -26.75 5.78 -1.06
CA LYS A 102 -28.16 5.57 -1.39
C LYS A 102 -28.87 4.69 -0.35
N GLN A 103 -28.16 3.69 0.19
CA GLN A 103 -28.70 2.85 1.26
C GLN A 103 -28.88 3.62 2.57
N PHE A 104 -27.99 4.54 2.90
CA PHE A 104 -28.17 5.42 4.04
C PHE A 104 -29.38 6.34 3.86
N VAL A 105 -29.60 6.90 2.66
CA VAL A 105 -30.81 7.67 2.36
C VAL A 105 -32.05 6.79 2.50
N ALA A 106 -32.04 5.58 1.96
CA ALA A 106 -33.16 4.63 2.08
C ALA A 106 -33.45 4.22 3.54
N SER A 107 -32.43 4.24 4.41
CA SER A 107 -32.60 3.98 5.86
C SER A 107 -33.05 5.20 6.66
N GLY A 108 -33.34 6.33 6.00
CA GLY A 108 -33.86 7.55 6.63
C GLY A 108 -32.80 8.61 6.96
N LEU A 109 -31.53 8.44 6.56
CA LEU A 109 -30.48 9.43 6.79
C LEU A 109 -30.32 10.31 5.53
N ALA A 110 -30.66 11.58 5.64
CA ALA A 110 -30.48 12.53 4.54
C ALA A 110 -29.00 12.67 4.15
N LEU A 111 -28.74 12.94 2.88
CA LEU A 111 -27.38 12.98 2.31
C LEU A 111 -26.45 13.96 3.03
N GLU A 112 -26.97 15.12 3.40
CA GLU A 112 -26.25 16.14 4.16
C GLU A 112 -25.79 15.67 5.55
N ASN A 113 -26.42 14.63 6.10
CA ASN A 113 -26.12 14.07 7.41
C ASN A 113 -25.19 12.85 7.37
N HIS A 114 -24.76 12.39 6.19
CA HIS A 114 -23.90 11.20 6.06
C HIS A 114 -22.58 11.35 6.80
N TRP A 115 -22.05 12.57 6.93
CA TRP A 115 -20.84 12.84 7.69
C TRP A 115 -20.94 12.42 9.17
N GLN A 116 -22.16 12.46 9.76
CA GLN A 116 -22.42 12.04 11.14
C GLN A 116 -22.18 10.53 11.35
N ILE A 117 -22.24 9.75 10.28
CA ILE A 117 -21.93 8.31 10.30
C ILE A 117 -20.50 8.06 9.84
N TYR A 118 -20.10 8.64 8.71
CA TYR A 118 -18.76 8.36 8.17
C TYR A 118 -17.64 8.83 9.10
N LEU A 119 -17.76 10.00 9.73
CA LEU A 119 -16.73 10.51 10.62
C LEU A 119 -16.50 9.61 11.84
N PRO A 120 -17.50 9.29 12.68
CA PRO A 120 -17.27 8.42 13.84
C PRO A 120 -16.89 6.99 13.42
N THR A 121 -17.45 6.48 12.31
CA THR A 121 -17.12 5.17 11.78
C THR A 121 -15.65 5.08 11.35
N LEU A 122 -15.18 6.04 10.56
CA LEU A 122 -13.80 6.09 10.11
C LEU A 122 -12.82 6.28 11.26
N LEU A 123 -13.10 7.22 12.16
CA LEU A 123 -12.26 7.42 13.36
C LEU A 123 -12.29 6.19 14.28
N GLY A 124 -13.47 5.64 14.54
CA GLY A 124 -13.63 4.44 15.36
C GLY A 124 -12.88 3.24 14.78
N SER A 125 -12.94 3.05 13.47
CA SER A 125 -12.23 1.97 12.79
C SER A 125 -10.70 2.08 12.89
N PHE A 126 -10.15 3.30 12.95
CA PHE A 126 -8.74 3.52 13.25
C PHE A 126 -8.36 3.02 14.64
N PHE A 127 -9.16 3.33 15.65
CA PHE A 127 -8.92 2.81 17.01
C PHE A 127 -9.09 1.30 17.07
N LEU A 128 -10.07 0.75 16.38
CA LEU A 128 -10.31 -0.70 16.34
C LEU A 128 -9.18 -1.47 15.62
N MET A 129 -8.53 -0.91 14.60
CA MET A 129 -7.42 -1.59 13.93
C MET A 129 -6.13 -1.64 14.77
N VAL A 130 -5.92 -0.69 15.70
CA VAL A 130 -4.68 -0.59 16.50
C VAL A 130 -4.36 -1.87 17.28
N PRO A 131 -5.30 -2.49 18.03
CA PRO A 131 -5.04 -3.75 18.70
C PRO A 131 -4.56 -4.85 17.75
N PHE A 132 -5.15 -4.96 16.56
CA PHE A 132 -4.73 -5.94 15.54
C PHE A 132 -3.30 -5.70 15.09
N MET A 133 -2.91 -4.43 14.85
CA MET A 133 -1.54 -4.07 14.50
C MET A 133 -0.55 -4.42 15.62
N ILE A 134 -0.90 -4.12 16.88
CA ILE A 134 -0.05 -4.43 18.04
C ILE A 134 0.15 -5.94 18.18
N ILE A 135 -0.91 -6.73 18.05
CA ILE A 135 -0.86 -8.19 18.11
C ILE A 135 0.00 -8.75 16.98
N ALA A 136 -0.22 -8.26 15.74
CA ALA A 136 0.56 -8.67 14.58
C ALA A 136 2.06 -8.46 14.80
N MET A 137 2.45 -7.28 15.28
CA MET A 137 3.85 -6.90 15.47
C MET A 137 4.49 -7.60 16.69
N LYS A 138 3.84 -7.57 17.86
CA LYS A 138 4.42 -8.12 19.09
C LYS A 138 4.48 -9.63 19.08
N LYS A 139 3.44 -10.31 18.60
CA LYS A 139 3.35 -11.78 18.55
C LYS A 139 3.89 -12.38 17.25
N GLN A 140 4.41 -11.58 16.32
CA GLN A 140 4.87 -12.04 15.00
C GLN A 140 3.77 -12.80 14.23
N GLN A 141 2.53 -12.37 14.38
CA GLN A 141 1.34 -12.96 13.75
C GLN A 141 0.82 -12.12 12.58
N GLU A 142 1.73 -11.53 11.79
CA GLU A 142 1.35 -10.66 10.68
C GLU A 142 0.50 -11.38 9.63
N LYS A 143 0.88 -12.62 9.26
CA LYS A 143 0.11 -13.42 8.28
C LYS A 143 -1.30 -13.76 8.77
N PRO A 144 -1.53 -14.35 9.96
CA PRO A 144 -2.89 -14.63 10.42
C PRO A 144 -3.72 -13.37 10.64
N MET A 145 -3.12 -12.27 11.10
CA MET A 145 -3.83 -10.99 11.24
C MET A 145 -4.21 -10.41 9.87
N PHE A 146 -3.33 -10.51 8.88
CA PHE A 146 -3.62 -10.12 7.50
C PHE A 146 -4.79 -10.91 6.91
N SER A 147 -4.73 -12.25 6.97
CA SER A 147 -5.83 -13.11 6.48
C SER A 147 -7.12 -12.89 7.28
N GLY A 148 -7.02 -12.63 8.60
CA GLY A 148 -8.16 -12.27 9.44
C GLY A 148 -8.80 -10.94 9.03
N ALA A 149 -8.01 -9.95 8.65
CA ALA A 149 -8.53 -8.69 8.13
C ALA A 149 -9.23 -8.86 6.76
N VAL A 150 -8.68 -9.70 5.86
CA VAL A 150 -9.35 -10.02 4.60
C VAL A 150 -10.67 -10.78 4.85
N ALA A 151 -10.69 -11.70 5.81
CA ALA A 151 -11.92 -12.39 6.22
C ALA A 151 -12.96 -11.42 6.81
N LEU A 152 -12.52 -10.45 7.62
CA LEU A 152 -13.39 -9.42 8.18
C LEU A 152 -13.98 -8.52 7.09
N LEU A 153 -13.17 -8.16 6.07
CA LEU A 153 -13.64 -7.42 4.89
C LEU A 153 -14.72 -8.21 4.15
N SER A 154 -14.46 -9.50 3.89
CA SER A 154 -15.42 -10.39 3.22
C SER A 154 -16.73 -10.52 4.01
N LEU A 155 -16.62 -10.66 5.33
CA LEU A 155 -17.78 -10.72 6.23
C LEU A 155 -18.58 -9.42 6.20
N ALA A 156 -17.91 -8.27 6.28
CA ALA A 156 -18.58 -6.96 6.23
C ALA A 156 -19.37 -6.77 4.93
N LEU A 157 -18.77 -7.13 3.79
CA LEU A 157 -19.42 -7.08 2.49
C LEU A 157 -20.60 -8.05 2.39
N PHE A 158 -20.45 -9.25 2.95
CA PHE A 158 -21.52 -10.23 2.99
C PHE A 158 -22.69 -9.78 3.87
N LEU A 159 -22.40 -9.14 5.01
CA LEU A 159 -23.43 -8.56 5.88
C LEU A 159 -24.17 -7.40 5.18
N LEU A 160 -23.47 -6.53 4.44
CA LEU A 160 -24.08 -5.48 3.63
C LEU A 160 -25.05 -6.03 2.58
N TRP A 161 -24.76 -7.23 2.04
CA TRP A 161 -25.64 -7.90 1.10
C TRP A 161 -26.82 -8.60 1.78
N LEU A 162 -26.58 -9.30 2.88
CA LEU A 162 -27.53 -10.23 3.47
C LEU A 162 -28.53 -9.54 4.44
N LEU A 163 -28.06 -8.56 5.23
CA LEU A 163 -28.87 -7.96 6.27
C LEU A 163 -29.93 -6.99 5.68
N PRO A 164 -31.13 -6.93 6.29
CA PRO A 164 -32.09 -5.90 5.95
C PRO A 164 -31.44 -4.50 6.09
N LEU A 165 -31.85 -3.57 5.22
CA LEU A 165 -31.36 -2.19 5.16
C LEU A 165 -31.81 -1.37 6.40
N GLY A 166 -31.56 -1.89 7.60
CA GLY A 166 -31.75 -1.14 8.85
C GLY A 166 -30.53 -0.25 9.10
N PHE A 167 -30.78 0.94 9.64
CA PHE A 167 -29.74 1.92 9.93
C PHE A 167 -28.55 1.33 10.71
N TRP A 168 -28.82 0.61 11.81
CA TRP A 168 -27.76 0.05 12.66
C TRP A 168 -27.00 -1.12 12.00
N SER A 169 -27.67 -1.92 11.16
CA SER A 169 -26.98 -2.98 10.41
C SER A 169 -26.01 -2.41 9.38
N LEU A 170 -26.39 -1.32 8.71
CA LEU A 170 -25.51 -0.60 7.81
C LEU A 170 -24.31 -0.01 8.57
N VAL A 171 -24.54 0.69 9.68
CA VAL A 171 -23.45 1.27 10.48
C VAL A 171 -22.49 0.20 10.95
N LEU A 172 -22.97 -0.92 11.51
CA LEU A 172 -22.11 -2.02 11.94
C LEU A 172 -21.26 -2.57 10.79
N SER A 173 -21.89 -2.85 9.66
CA SER A 173 -21.19 -3.40 8.49
C SER A 173 -20.12 -2.44 7.95
N VAL A 174 -20.42 -1.13 7.96
CA VAL A 174 -19.46 -0.09 7.52
C VAL A 174 -18.30 0.06 8.52
N VAL A 175 -18.56 -0.06 9.83
CA VAL A 175 -17.48 -0.09 10.86
C VAL A 175 -16.55 -1.28 10.63
N LEU A 176 -17.11 -2.48 10.39
CA LEU A 176 -16.32 -3.69 10.13
C LEU A 176 -15.52 -3.55 8.83
N PHE A 177 -16.15 -3.03 7.77
CA PHE A 177 -15.51 -2.78 6.49
C PHE A 177 -14.29 -1.86 6.64
N PHE A 178 -14.48 -0.68 7.26
CA PHE A 178 -13.37 0.27 7.42
C PHE A 178 -12.32 -0.19 8.43
N THR A 179 -12.67 -0.97 9.43
CA THR A 179 -11.68 -1.59 10.33
C THR A 179 -10.74 -2.52 9.55
N ALA A 180 -11.30 -3.38 8.70
CA ALA A 180 -10.53 -4.26 7.84
C ALA A 180 -9.74 -3.47 6.80
N PHE A 181 -10.38 -2.51 6.12
CA PHE A 181 -9.78 -1.67 5.10
C PHE A 181 -8.57 -0.90 5.63
N ASN A 182 -8.72 -0.16 6.73
CA ASN A 182 -7.65 0.64 7.32
C ASN A 182 -6.46 -0.23 7.78
N TYR A 183 -6.74 -1.41 8.36
CA TYR A 183 -5.69 -2.35 8.73
C TYR A 183 -4.90 -2.83 7.50
N LEU A 184 -5.59 -3.24 6.43
CA LEU A 184 -4.97 -3.72 5.19
C LEU A 184 -4.20 -2.60 4.50
N GLU A 185 -4.79 -1.42 4.37
CA GLU A 185 -4.14 -0.24 3.76
C GLU A 185 -2.86 0.16 4.49
N ALA A 186 -2.87 0.15 5.82
CA ALA A 186 -1.69 0.47 6.62
C ALA A 186 -0.60 -0.59 6.57
N THR A 187 -0.96 -1.88 6.43
CA THR A 187 0.00 -2.99 6.53
C THR A 187 0.55 -3.45 5.20
N MET A 188 -0.24 -3.42 4.12
CA MET A 188 0.17 -3.93 2.80
C MET A 188 1.42 -3.26 2.23
N PRO A 189 1.59 -1.93 2.23
CA PRO A 189 2.81 -1.29 1.74
C PRO A 189 4.05 -1.69 2.55
N SER A 190 3.89 -1.88 3.86
CA SER A 190 4.97 -2.33 4.75
C SER A 190 5.39 -3.77 4.43
N ILE A 191 4.42 -4.67 4.23
CA ILE A 191 4.66 -6.07 3.84
C ILE A 191 5.35 -6.11 2.48
N LEU A 192 4.83 -5.36 1.51
CA LEU A 192 5.36 -5.28 0.15
C LEU A 192 6.83 -4.81 0.15
N SER A 193 7.12 -3.73 0.89
CA SER A 193 8.47 -3.18 1.01
C SER A 193 9.48 -4.17 1.59
N ARG A 194 9.04 -5.09 2.47
CA ARG A 194 9.88 -6.14 3.05
C ARG A 194 10.04 -7.35 2.12
N LEU A 195 9.03 -7.64 1.29
CA LEU A 195 9.09 -8.72 0.30
C LEU A 195 9.82 -8.30 -0.97
N ALA A 196 9.91 -7.01 -1.24
CA ALA A 196 10.62 -6.49 -2.41
C ALA A 196 12.07 -7.01 -2.44
N PRO A 197 12.54 -7.56 -3.57
CA PRO A 197 13.94 -7.91 -3.73
C PRO A 197 14.86 -6.68 -3.58
N ALA A 198 16.10 -6.92 -3.20
CA ALA A 198 17.08 -5.85 -3.04
C ALA A 198 17.29 -5.10 -4.36
N GLY A 199 17.34 -3.77 -4.33
CA GLY A 199 17.62 -2.92 -5.49
C GLY A 199 16.45 -2.67 -6.46
N VAL A 200 15.23 -3.15 -6.20
CA VAL A 200 14.06 -2.96 -7.10
C VAL A 200 12.81 -2.45 -6.40
N LYS A 201 12.98 -1.88 -5.22
CA LYS A 201 11.88 -1.43 -4.38
C LYS A 201 11.01 -0.37 -5.05
N GLY A 202 11.60 0.56 -5.81
CA GLY A 202 10.87 1.57 -6.58
C GLY A 202 9.93 0.94 -7.59
N SER A 203 10.40 -0.06 -8.37
CA SER A 203 9.58 -0.81 -9.33
C SER A 203 8.44 -1.56 -8.66
N VAL A 204 8.72 -2.23 -7.53
CA VAL A 204 7.70 -2.97 -6.76
C VAL A 204 6.60 -2.05 -6.24
N MET A 205 6.96 -0.89 -5.68
CA MET A 205 5.99 0.10 -5.20
C MET A 205 5.19 0.72 -6.35
N GLY A 206 5.83 0.94 -7.51
CA GLY A 206 5.14 1.44 -8.71
C GLY A 206 4.08 0.47 -9.22
N ILE A 207 4.39 -0.83 -9.32
CA ILE A 207 3.43 -1.87 -9.71
C ILE A 207 2.26 -1.94 -8.72
N TYR A 208 2.56 -1.86 -7.42
CA TYR A 208 1.55 -1.86 -6.36
C TYR A 208 0.58 -0.68 -6.50
N SER A 209 1.10 0.55 -6.64
CA SER A 209 0.26 1.74 -6.81
C SER A 209 -0.56 1.68 -8.10
N SER A 210 0.01 1.18 -9.20
CA SER A 210 -0.73 0.95 -10.43
C SER A 210 -1.87 -0.04 -10.23
N SER A 211 -1.63 -1.15 -9.50
CA SER A 211 -2.67 -2.14 -9.17
C SER A 211 -3.77 -1.53 -8.30
N GLN A 212 -3.41 -0.67 -7.35
CA GLN A 212 -4.33 0.07 -6.49
C GLN A 212 -5.29 0.95 -7.30
N PHE A 213 -4.76 1.80 -8.17
CA PHE A 213 -5.58 2.69 -9.00
C PHE A 213 -6.40 1.95 -10.06
N LEU A 214 -5.83 0.88 -10.66
CA LEU A 214 -6.58 0.01 -11.55
C LEU A 214 -7.74 -0.69 -10.83
N GLY A 215 -7.55 -1.08 -9.57
CA GLY A 215 -8.61 -1.63 -8.73
C GLY A 215 -9.74 -0.63 -8.51
N ALA A 216 -9.41 0.62 -8.14
CA ALA A 216 -10.40 1.68 -7.98
C ALA A 216 -11.19 1.94 -9.28
N PHE A 217 -10.50 2.00 -10.41
CA PHE A 217 -11.12 2.15 -11.73
C PHE A 217 -12.06 0.97 -12.06
N ALA A 218 -11.57 -0.27 -11.89
CA ALA A 218 -12.36 -1.47 -12.12
C ALA A 218 -13.60 -1.53 -11.20
N GLY A 219 -13.48 -1.03 -9.96
CA GLY A 219 -14.59 -0.95 -9.01
C GLY A 219 -15.74 -0.08 -9.51
N GLY A 220 -15.42 1.06 -10.12
CA GLY A 220 -16.42 1.92 -10.75
C GLY A 220 -17.15 1.23 -11.91
N ILE A 221 -16.40 0.57 -12.81
CA ILE A 221 -16.98 -0.15 -13.97
C ILE A 221 -17.79 -1.34 -13.52
N VAL A 222 -17.19 -2.24 -12.73
CA VAL A 222 -17.84 -3.48 -12.29
C VAL A 222 -19.04 -3.17 -11.40
N GLY A 223 -18.90 -2.20 -10.46
CA GLY A 223 -20.00 -1.77 -9.61
C GLY A 223 -21.17 -1.21 -10.42
N GLY A 224 -20.93 -0.32 -11.38
CA GLY A 224 -21.96 0.22 -12.25
C GLY A 224 -22.62 -0.85 -13.11
N PHE A 225 -21.85 -1.77 -13.69
CA PHE A 225 -22.36 -2.88 -14.50
C PHE A 225 -23.21 -3.84 -13.67
N VAL A 226 -22.74 -4.26 -12.50
CA VAL A 226 -23.48 -5.14 -11.60
C VAL A 226 -24.78 -4.48 -11.13
N ALA A 227 -24.72 -3.18 -10.75
CA ALA A 227 -25.90 -2.43 -10.35
C ALA A 227 -26.96 -2.38 -11.44
N SER A 228 -26.56 -2.19 -12.70
CA SER A 228 -27.49 -2.07 -13.83
C SER A 228 -28.16 -3.40 -14.19
N LEU A 229 -27.50 -4.54 -14.02
CA LEU A 229 -28.03 -5.85 -14.41
C LEU A 229 -28.74 -6.60 -13.27
N TYR A 230 -28.19 -6.50 -12.05
CA TYR A 230 -28.61 -7.33 -10.91
C TYR A 230 -29.08 -6.50 -9.70
N GLY A 231 -29.12 -5.18 -9.85
CA GLY A 231 -29.47 -4.26 -8.78
C GLY A 231 -28.31 -3.93 -7.85
N GLU A 232 -28.41 -2.79 -7.17
CA GLU A 232 -27.35 -2.18 -6.36
C GLU A 232 -26.86 -3.07 -5.21
N GLN A 233 -27.78 -3.85 -4.60
CA GLN A 233 -27.46 -4.77 -3.50
C GLN A 233 -26.47 -5.86 -3.93
N SER A 234 -26.52 -6.30 -5.19
CA SER A 234 -25.67 -7.35 -5.73
C SER A 234 -24.19 -6.95 -5.81
N ILE A 235 -23.87 -5.65 -5.77
CA ILE A 235 -22.50 -5.15 -5.72
C ILE A 235 -21.78 -5.75 -4.50
N PHE A 236 -22.42 -5.73 -3.34
CA PHE A 236 -21.81 -6.24 -2.11
C PHE A 236 -21.51 -7.73 -2.17
N LEU A 237 -22.42 -8.51 -2.77
CA LEU A 237 -22.18 -9.95 -2.97
C LEU A 237 -20.99 -10.20 -3.88
N VAL A 238 -20.91 -9.51 -5.03
CA VAL A 238 -19.80 -9.66 -5.97
C VAL A 238 -18.47 -9.27 -5.29
N MET A 239 -18.44 -8.17 -4.55
CA MET A 239 -17.23 -7.76 -3.82
C MET A 239 -16.90 -8.71 -2.68
N ALA A 240 -17.89 -9.30 -1.99
CA ALA A 240 -17.67 -10.35 -0.99
C ALA A 240 -17.02 -11.59 -1.62
N LEU A 241 -17.51 -12.05 -2.77
CA LEU A 241 -16.94 -13.20 -3.48
C LEU A 241 -15.50 -12.91 -3.94
N MET A 242 -15.24 -11.72 -4.48
CA MET A 242 -13.88 -11.30 -4.85
C MET A 242 -12.93 -11.27 -3.65
N SER A 243 -13.38 -10.77 -2.50
CA SER A 243 -12.58 -10.77 -1.28
C SER A 243 -12.38 -12.17 -0.68
N LEU A 244 -13.32 -13.11 -0.89
CA LEU A 244 -13.11 -14.52 -0.54
C LEU A 244 -12.06 -15.19 -1.43
N ILE A 245 -12.02 -14.88 -2.72
CA ILE A 245 -10.94 -15.32 -3.61
C ILE A 245 -9.59 -14.77 -3.09
N TRP A 246 -9.56 -13.51 -2.74
CA TRP A 246 -8.36 -12.93 -2.13
C TRP A 246 -7.96 -13.61 -0.82
N LEU A 247 -8.93 -13.92 0.05
CA LEU A 247 -8.69 -14.68 1.28
C LEU A 247 -8.02 -16.02 0.98
N ALA A 248 -8.52 -16.76 0.00
CA ALA A 248 -7.91 -18.02 -0.42
C ALA A 248 -6.47 -17.83 -0.93
N LEU A 249 -6.20 -16.79 -1.71
CA LEU A 249 -4.86 -16.43 -2.17
C LEU A 249 -3.93 -16.04 -1.01
N SER A 250 -4.47 -15.42 0.05
CA SER A 250 -3.69 -14.97 1.22
C SER A 250 -3.07 -16.11 2.02
N PHE A 251 -3.69 -17.29 2.03
CA PHE A 251 -3.13 -18.48 2.69
C PHE A 251 -1.80 -18.93 2.07
N GLY A 252 -1.58 -18.65 0.79
CA GLY A 252 -0.31 -18.92 0.11
C GLY A 252 0.81 -17.91 0.40
N MET A 253 0.57 -16.88 1.21
CA MET A 253 1.62 -15.95 1.62
C MET A 253 2.65 -16.63 2.52
N GLN A 254 3.93 -16.30 2.30
CA GLN A 254 5.02 -16.77 3.16
C GLN A 254 5.03 -16.02 4.50
N LYS A 255 5.55 -16.67 5.53
CA LYS A 255 5.83 -15.97 6.80
C LYS A 255 6.90 -14.90 6.55
N LEU A 256 6.60 -13.69 7.00
CA LEU A 256 7.53 -12.58 6.87
C LEU A 256 8.71 -12.77 7.82
N LYS A 257 9.91 -12.91 7.26
CA LYS A 257 11.13 -12.88 8.06
C LYS A 257 11.44 -11.43 8.45
N LYS A 258 11.95 -11.22 9.67
CA LYS A 258 12.48 -9.92 10.06
C LYS A 258 13.73 -9.65 9.26
N SER A 259 13.65 -8.74 8.32
CA SER A 259 14.79 -8.29 7.54
C SER A 259 14.83 -6.78 7.47
N LYS A 260 16.02 -6.21 7.44
CA LYS A 260 16.27 -4.81 7.12
C LYS A 260 17.01 -4.72 5.79
N SER A 261 16.68 -3.69 5.01
CA SER A 261 17.41 -3.38 3.78
C SER A 261 18.40 -2.24 4.06
N PHE A 262 19.62 -2.42 3.61
CA PHE A 262 20.67 -1.42 3.60
C PHE A 262 21.16 -1.22 2.18
N SER A 263 21.63 -0.02 1.88
CA SER A 263 22.30 0.31 0.63
C SER A 263 23.63 0.98 0.94
N PHE A 264 24.70 0.50 0.31
CA PHE A 264 26.04 1.05 0.44
C PHE A 264 26.57 1.44 -0.94
N ILE A 265 27.08 2.64 -1.06
CA ILE A 265 27.77 3.08 -2.28
C ILE A 265 29.16 2.48 -2.26
N THR A 266 29.57 1.86 -3.36
CA THR A 266 30.90 1.24 -3.53
C THR A 266 31.60 1.82 -4.76
N ASN A 267 32.92 1.72 -4.81
CA ASN A 267 33.70 2.16 -5.98
C ASN A 267 33.94 1.01 -6.98
N ILE A 268 33.13 -0.03 -6.98
CA ILE A 268 33.21 -1.13 -7.93
C ILE A 268 32.72 -0.65 -9.29
N HIS A 269 33.54 -0.80 -10.32
CA HIS A 269 33.30 -0.22 -11.65
C HIS A 269 33.05 -1.27 -12.74
N THR A 270 33.22 -2.57 -12.44
CA THR A 270 33.04 -3.66 -13.40
C THR A 270 31.95 -4.61 -12.96
N ASP A 271 31.17 -5.13 -13.91
CA ASP A 271 30.07 -6.06 -13.64
C ASP A 271 30.58 -7.39 -13.06
N GLU A 272 31.71 -7.90 -13.58
CA GLU A 272 32.35 -9.14 -13.09
C GLU A 272 32.72 -9.03 -11.60
N ARG A 273 33.30 -7.89 -11.20
CA ARG A 273 33.64 -7.64 -9.78
C ARG A 273 32.42 -7.43 -8.91
N ALA A 274 31.35 -6.83 -9.45
CA ALA A 274 30.09 -6.66 -8.76
C ALA A 274 29.42 -8.02 -8.48
N GLU A 275 29.45 -8.97 -9.42
CA GLU A 275 28.95 -10.33 -9.23
C GLU A 275 29.77 -11.07 -8.17
N GLU A 276 31.11 -11.04 -8.24
CA GLU A 276 32.01 -11.70 -7.27
C GLU A 276 31.77 -11.17 -5.85
N VAL A 277 31.72 -9.86 -5.67
CA VAL A 277 31.45 -9.25 -4.35
C VAL A 277 30.03 -9.56 -3.86
N SER A 278 29.04 -9.63 -4.76
CA SER A 278 27.70 -10.05 -4.43
C SER A 278 27.66 -11.48 -3.90
N GLU A 279 28.39 -12.40 -4.52
CA GLU A 279 28.51 -13.78 -4.04
C GLU A 279 29.22 -13.88 -2.68
N LEU A 280 30.29 -13.10 -2.47
CA LEU A 280 30.98 -13.04 -1.19
C LEU A 280 30.04 -12.54 -0.09
N LEU A 281 29.25 -11.49 -0.37
CA LEU A 281 28.28 -10.94 0.56
C LEU A 281 27.17 -11.93 0.90
N ILE A 282 26.62 -12.65 -0.07
CA ILE A 282 25.56 -13.66 0.15
C ILE A 282 26.03 -14.78 1.09
N ASN A 283 27.31 -15.12 1.05
CA ASN A 283 27.90 -16.15 1.91
C ASN A 283 28.19 -15.66 3.34
N MET A 284 28.06 -14.36 3.64
CA MET A 284 28.25 -13.82 4.98
C MET A 284 27.06 -14.16 5.91
N PRO A 285 27.31 -14.49 7.18
CA PRO A 285 26.25 -14.77 8.15
C PRO A 285 25.28 -13.59 8.27
N GLY A 286 23.97 -13.86 8.20
CA GLY A 286 22.93 -12.86 8.36
C GLY A 286 22.57 -12.07 7.11
N ILE A 287 23.24 -12.28 5.97
CA ILE A 287 22.82 -11.73 4.68
C ILE A 287 21.81 -12.67 4.03
N ILE A 288 20.65 -12.11 3.68
CA ILE A 288 19.54 -12.85 3.06
C ILE A 288 19.58 -12.67 1.54
N GLU A 289 19.86 -11.47 1.09
CA GLU A 289 19.99 -11.08 -0.31
C GLU A 289 21.07 -10.00 -0.43
N ALA A 290 21.89 -10.09 -1.46
CA ALA A 290 22.84 -9.07 -1.86
C ALA A 290 22.73 -8.87 -3.37
N THR A 291 22.68 -7.63 -3.80
CA THR A 291 22.66 -7.27 -5.23
C THR A 291 23.47 -6.00 -5.41
N LEU A 292 24.46 -6.01 -6.28
CA LEU A 292 25.18 -4.83 -6.69
C LEU A 292 24.63 -4.37 -8.04
N VAL A 293 24.26 -3.10 -8.11
CA VAL A 293 23.74 -2.47 -9.32
C VAL A 293 24.61 -1.27 -9.64
N GLN A 294 25.08 -1.20 -10.87
CA GLN A 294 25.83 -0.03 -11.35
C GLN A 294 24.87 1.17 -11.47
N ASP A 295 25.18 2.25 -10.81
CA ASP A 295 24.43 3.51 -10.90
C ASP A 295 25.13 4.40 -11.94
N GLU A 296 24.55 4.49 -13.13
CA GLU A 296 25.07 5.38 -14.17
C GLU A 296 25.03 6.84 -13.70
N PRO A 297 26.08 7.63 -13.98
CA PRO A 297 26.11 9.03 -13.60
C PRO A 297 24.92 9.76 -14.24
N ARG A 298 24.03 10.29 -13.40
CA ARG A 298 22.95 11.17 -13.83
C ARG A 298 23.55 12.47 -14.37
N THR A 299 23.51 12.61 -15.70
CA THR A 299 23.74 13.86 -16.45
C THR A 299 25.04 14.63 -16.22
N SER A 300 25.81 14.75 -17.29
CA SER A 300 26.72 15.88 -17.60
C SER A 300 27.66 16.37 -16.48
N GLY A 301 28.43 15.49 -15.93
CA GLY A 301 29.51 15.86 -15.04
C GLY A 301 30.40 14.65 -14.80
N LYS A 302 31.71 14.81 -14.89
CA LYS A 302 32.79 13.82 -14.76
C LYS A 302 32.78 12.97 -13.47
N GLY A 303 31.62 12.37 -13.11
CA GLY A 303 31.49 11.43 -12.00
C GLY A 303 31.74 10.00 -12.52
N LYS A 304 32.65 9.29 -11.88
CA LYS A 304 32.86 7.85 -12.13
C LYS A 304 31.55 7.10 -11.81
N ALA A 305 31.20 6.09 -12.61
CA ALA A 305 30.14 5.17 -12.30
C ALA A 305 30.42 4.52 -10.93
N HIS A 306 29.44 4.49 -10.06
CA HIS A 306 29.54 3.85 -8.75
C HIS A 306 28.57 2.69 -8.71
N ALA A 307 28.99 1.54 -8.20
CA ALA A 307 28.03 0.48 -7.89
C ALA A 307 27.40 0.73 -6.52
N VAL A 308 26.15 0.33 -6.40
CA VAL A 308 25.43 0.35 -5.11
C VAL A 308 25.15 -1.08 -4.70
N ALA A 309 25.65 -1.45 -3.52
CA ALA A 309 25.35 -2.73 -2.90
C ALA A 309 24.03 -2.60 -2.12
N TYR A 310 23.01 -3.30 -2.59
CA TYR A 310 21.72 -3.45 -1.90
C TYR A 310 21.74 -4.74 -1.12
N LEU A 311 21.55 -4.65 0.18
CA LEU A 311 21.60 -5.78 1.10
C LEU A 311 20.29 -5.93 1.83
N LYS A 312 19.81 -7.16 1.93
CA LYS A 312 18.72 -7.54 2.82
C LYS A 312 19.27 -8.46 3.89
N VAL A 313 19.17 -8.06 5.14
CA VAL A 313 19.88 -8.72 6.24
C VAL A 313 18.96 -9.10 7.40
N ASP A 314 19.32 -10.16 8.12
CA ASP A 314 18.80 -10.44 9.46
C ASP A 314 19.62 -9.63 10.48
N GLU A 315 18.99 -8.60 11.06
CA GLU A 315 19.64 -7.65 11.96
C GLU A 315 20.22 -8.29 13.23
N LYS A 316 19.75 -9.49 13.58
CA LYS A 316 20.22 -10.20 14.78
C LYS A 316 21.52 -10.97 14.55
N ILE A 317 21.83 -11.26 13.30
CA ILE A 317 22.94 -12.15 12.93
C ILE A 317 24.04 -11.40 12.18
N VAL A 318 23.68 -10.37 11.40
CA VAL A 318 24.63 -9.67 10.53
C VAL A 318 25.63 -8.81 11.31
N ASP A 319 26.89 -8.92 10.94
CA ASP A 319 27.94 -7.99 11.33
C ASP A 319 28.09 -6.89 10.25
N LEU A 320 27.47 -5.74 10.50
CA LEU A 320 27.51 -4.60 9.57
C LEU A 320 28.92 -3.98 9.46
N LEU A 321 29.81 -4.18 10.45
CA LEU A 321 31.17 -3.70 10.39
C LEU A 321 32.00 -4.55 9.43
N ALA A 322 31.84 -5.87 9.50
CA ALA A 322 32.49 -6.79 8.58
C ALA A 322 32.01 -6.56 7.11
N VAL A 323 30.70 -6.33 6.91
CA VAL A 323 30.13 -5.97 5.61
C VAL A 323 30.74 -4.68 5.06
N LYS A 324 30.84 -3.63 5.88
CA LYS A 324 31.46 -2.38 5.47
C LYS A 324 32.94 -2.52 5.18
N ALA A 325 33.66 -3.30 5.99
CA ALA A 325 35.08 -3.54 5.79
C ALA A 325 35.33 -4.25 4.43
N LEU A 326 34.53 -5.27 4.10
CA LEU A 326 34.59 -5.94 2.83
C LEU A 326 34.32 -5.00 1.65
N LEU A 327 33.26 -4.21 1.72
CA LEU A 327 32.91 -3.22 0.70
C LEU A 327 33.96 -2.10 0.56
N HIS A 328 34.71 -1.76 1.61
CA HIS A 328 35.78 -0.78 1.58
C HIS A 328 37.15 -1.37 1.18
N GLN A 329 37.39 -2.66 1.41
CA GLN A 329 38.63 -3.32 0.94
C GLN A 329 38.64 -3.53 -0.56
N GLU A 330 37.46 -3.57 -1.16
CA GLU A 330 37.26 -3.74 -2.60
C GLU A 330 37.18 -2.40 -3.36
N THR A 331 37.35 -1.30 -2.66
CA THR A 331 37.44 0.07 -3.19
C THR A 331 38.89 0.53 -3.32
#